data_11a4743161b0b16ec2803f9b67013dbb
#
_entry.id   11a4743161b0b16ec2803f9b67013dbb
#
_cell.length_a   1.000
_cell.length_b   1.000
_cell.length_c   1.000
_cell.angle_alpha   90.00
_cell.angle_beta   90.00
_cell.angle_gamma   90.00
#
_symmetry.space_group_name_H-M   'P 1'
#
loop_
_entity.id
_entity.type
_entity.pdbx_description
1 polymer ?
#
loop_
_entity_poly.entity_id
_entity_poly.type
_entity_poly.pdbx_seq_one_letter_code
_entity_poly.pdbx_strand_id
1 'polypeptide(L)'
;MAEMVINNVDLSRVSAFVEQGKRDSSALRKVIKLEGEWILDSSKGFQFRSEMAYEKGKQVLEIDSPTWLGGQGNRLGPMAYCIAGLTSCFIATFASVAASKGIRLKRLRVSSNCTINFAKTLDVANEPITESINFDVDAEAENADRAVLEDVLRLARERCPAVYSMEHTIRVNTSLR
;
A
#
# COMPACT_ATOMS: atom_id res chain seq x y z
N MET A 1 -18.54 -26.20 11.37
CA MET A 1 -17.17 -25.79 10.96
C MET A 1 -17.14 -24.27 11.03
N ALA A 2 -16.15 -23.68 11.69
CA ALA A 2 -16.03 -22.22 11.72
C ALA A 2 -15.84 -21.71 10.29
N GLU A 3 -16.47 -20.59 9.97
CA GLU A 3 -16.30 -19.93 8.67
C GLU A 3 -14.83 -19.52 8.50
N MET A 4 -14.18 -20.09 7.50
CA MET A 4 -12.75 -19.91 7.26
C MET A 4 -12.42 -18.60 6.55
N VAL A 5 -13.41 -17.98 5.89
CA VAL A 5 -13.26 -16.69 5.19
C VAL A 5 -14.13 -15.64 5.86
N ILE A 6 -13.51 -14.60 6.40
CA ILE A 6 -14.17 -13.43 7.00
C ILE A 6 -13.62 -12.18 6.32
N ASN A 7 -14.48 -11.26 5.92
CA ASN A 7 -14.10 -10.00 5.24
C ASN A 7 -13.22 -10.24 3.98
N ASN A 8 -13.48 -11.31 3.23
CA ASN A 8 -12.65 -11.75 2.10
C ASN A 8 -11.21 -12.15 2.50
N VAL A 9 -10.96 -12.49 3.77
CA VAL A 9 -9.68 -12.97 4.28
C VAL A 9 -9.82 -14.45 4.64
N ASP A 10 -9.02 -15.31 4.01
CA ASP A 10 -8.94 -16.74 4.33
C ASP A 10 -8.07 -16.94 5.59
N LEU A 11 -8.74 -17.11 6.72
CA LEU A 11 -8.08 -17.27 8.02
C LEU A 11 -7.30 -18.58 8.14
N SER A 12 -7.62 -19.59 7.36
CA SER A 12 -6.86 -20.85 7.37
C SER A 12 -5.45 -20.65 6.81
N ARG A 13 -5.35 -19.90 5.71
CA ARG A 13 -4.06 -19.55 5.10
C ARG A 13 -3.25 -18.64 6.02
N VAL A 14 -3.90 -17.65 6.61
CA VAL A 14 -3.24 -16.76 7.59
C VAL A 14 -2.71 -17.57 8.77
N SER A 15 -3.52 -18.46 9.36
CA SER A 15 -3.10 -19.31 10.48
C SER A 15 -1.94 -20.24 10.11
N ALA A 16 -1.99 -20.86 8.93
CA ALA A 16 -0.90 -21.71 8.46
C ALA A 16 0.42 -20.93 8.33
N PHE A 17 0.35 -19.69 7.82
CA PHE A 17 1.52 -18.81 7.71
C PHE A 17 2.05 -18.36 9.08
N VAL A 18 1.16 -18.08 10.04
CA VAL A 18 1.55 -17.78 11.42
C VAL A 18 2.26 -18.98 12.06
N GLU A 19 1.74 -20.20 11.92
CA GLU A 19 2.36 -21.42 12.46
C GLU A 19 3.73 -21.71 11.80
N GLN A 20 3.86 -21.42 10.52
CA GLN A 20 5.16 -21.48 9.84
C GLN A 20 6.15 -20.49 10.46
N GLY A 21 5.72 -19.25 10.69
CA GLY A 21 6.55 -18.20 11.30
C GLY A 21 6.95 -18.48 12.75
N LYS A 22 6.09 -19.15 13.52
CA LYS A 22 6.42 -19.60 14.89
C LYS A 22 7.54 -20.64 14.90
N ARG A 23 7.59 -21.50 13.88
CA ARG A 23 8.65 -22.52 13.74
C ARG A 23 9.95 -21.93 13.19
N ASP A 24 9.81 -21.03 12.22
CA ASP A 24 10.94 -20.34 11.58
C ASP A 24 10.54 -18.91 11.23
N SER A 25 11.00 -17.93 11.99
CA SER A 25 10.70 -16.52 11.78
C SER A 25 11.22 -15.98 10.44
N SER A 26 12.24 -16.62 9.84
CA SER A 26 12.75 -16.24 8.53
C SER A 26 11.73 -16.44 7.41
N ALA A 27 10.81 -17.40 7.57
CA ALA A 27 9.73 -17.67 6.64
C ALA A 27 8.75 -16.49 6.48
N LEU A 28 8.68 -15.59 7.47
CA LEU A 28 7.85 -14.38 7.42
C LEU A 28 8.48 -13.26 6.58
N ARG A 29 9.76 -13.36 6.24
CA ARG A 29 10.44 -12.38 5.40
C ARG A 29 10.15 -12.64 3.93
N LYS A 30 9.57 -11.67 3.26
CA LYS A 30 9.26 -11.74 1.83
C LYS A 30 9.96 -10.61 1.10
N VAL A 31 10.54 -10.93 -0.05
CA VAL A 31 11.19 -9.95 -0.93
C VAL A 31 10.22 -9.59 -2.03
N ILE A 32 9.92 -8.31 -2.15
CA ILE A 32 9.16 -7.74 -3.27
C ILE A 32 10.17 -7.13 -4.22
N LYS A 33 10.11 -7.49 -5.51
CA LYS A 33 10.99 -6.97 -6.55
C LYS A 33 10.18 -6.27 -7.62
N LEU A 34 10.72 -5.19 -8.12
CA LEU A 34 10.23 -4.50 -9.30
C LEU A 34 11.43 -4.16 -10.16
N GLU A 35 11.36 -4.51 -11.44
CA GLU A 35 12.31 -4.10 -12.47
C GLU A 35 11.55 -3.28 -13.49
N GLY A 36 12.11 -2.15 -13.92
CA GLY A 36 11.46 -1.28 -14.87
C GLY A 36 12.47 -0.42 -15.63
N GLU A 37 12.00 0.19 -16.70
CA GLU A 37 12.80 1.03 -17.56
C GLU A 37 12.13 2.39 -17.77
N TRP A 38 12.96 3.40 -17.96
CA TRP A 38 12.53 4.70 -18.40
C TRP A 38 12.45 4.71 -19.93
N ILE A 39 11.33 5.11 -20.49
CA ILE A 39 11.08 5.11 -21.93
C ILE A 39 11.53 6.45 -22.51
N LEU A 40 12.55 6.40 -23.34
CA LEU A 40 13.13 7.59 -23.98
C LEU A 40 12.35 8.07 -25.22
N ASP A 41 11.50 7.20 -25.79
CA ASP A 41 10.68 7.51 -26.97
C ASP A 41 9.34 8.11 -26.55
N SER A 42 9.20 9.42 -26.69
CA SER A 42 7.99 10.17 -26.35
C SER A 42 6.72 9.74 -27.12
N SER A 43 6.87 9.08 -28.26
CA SER A 43 5.73 8.58 -29.05
C SER A 43 4.97 7.44 -28.36
N LYS A 44 5.54 6.80 -27.34
CA LYS A 44 4.92 5.73 -26.57
C LYS A 44 3.81 6.22 -25.64
N GLY A 45 3.79 7.50 -25.28
CA GLY A 45 2.73 8.11 -24.47
C GLY A 45 2.79 7.76 -22.98
N PHE A 46 3.93 7.27 -22.49
CA PHE A 46 4.24 7.06 -21.07
C PHE A 46 5.76 7.08 -20.87
N GLN A 47 6.21 7.33 -19.64
CA GLN A 47 7.62 7.56 -19.32
C GLN A 47 8.30 6.37 -18.62
N PHE A 48 7.56 5.54 -17.91
CA PHE A 48 8.12 4.38 -17.21
C PHE A 48 7.26 3.16 -17.47
N ARG A 49 7.91 2.00 -17.64
CA ARG A 49 7.24 0.71 -17.79
C ARG A 49 7.88 -0.34 -16.90
N SER A 50 7.04 -1.11 -16.26
CA SER A 50 7.45 -2.26 -15.43
C SER A 50 6.46 -3.41 -15.62
N GLU A 51 6.93 -4.63 -15.40
CA GLU A 51 6.09 -5.82 -15.29
C GLU A 51 6.28 -6.44 -13.90
N MET A 52 5.22 -6.57 -13.13
CA MET A 52 5.22 -7.19 -11.82
C MET A 52 4.53 -8.54 -11.88
N ALA A 53 5.24 -9.59 -11.45
CA ALA A 53 4.66 -10.91 -11.30
C ALA A 53 3.88 -11.02 -9.98
N TYR A 54 2.78 -11.77 -10.01
CA TYR A 54 2.03 -12.21 -8.84
C TYR A 54 1.71 -13.70 -8.98
N GLU A 55 1.17 -14.36 -7.96
CA GLU A 55 0.99 -15.83 -7.92
C GLU A 55 0.32 -16.44 -9.17
N LYS A 56 -0.59 -15.72 -9.80
CA LYS A 56 -1.40 -16.24 -10.92
C LYS A 56 -1.18 -15.52 -12.24
N GLY A 57 -0.20 -14.62 -12.31
CA GLY A 57 0.03 -13.87 -13.54
C GLY A 57 1.00 -12.70 -13.39
N LYS A 58 0.87 -11.74 -14.27
CA LYS A 58 1.70 -10.54 -14.34
C LYS A 58 0.82 -9.31 -14.55
N GLN A 59 1.24 -8.19 -13.98
CA GLN A 59 0.64 -6.87 -14.18
C GLN A 59 1.65 -5.93 -14.82
N VAL A 60 1.27 -5.32 -15.93
CA VAL A 60 2.04 -4.25 -16.55
C VAL A 60 1.66 -2.93 -15.91
N LEU A 61 2.66 -2.16 -15.51
CA LEU A 61 2.54 -0.80 -15.04
C LEU A 61 3.14 0.14 -16.08
N GLU A 62 2.33 1.03 -16.60
CA GLU A 62 2.73 2.16 -17.43
C GLU A 62 2.44 3.43 -16.65
N ILE A 63 3.46 4.22 -16.40
CA ILE A 63 3.42 5.40 -15.54
C ILE A 63 3.86 6.61 -16.35
N ASP A 64 3.13 7.70 -16.20
CA ASP A 64 3.44 8.95 -16.87
C ASP A 64 3.31 10.12 -15.90
N SER A 65 4.22 11.06 -15.95
CA SER A 65 4.13 12.26 -15.13
C SER A 65 3.00 13.17 -15.62
N PRO A 66 2.42 13.99 -14.74
CA PRO A 66 1.50 15.03 -15.19
C PRO A 66 2.20 16.03 -16.11
N THR A 67 1.43 16.72 -16.95
CA THR A 67 1.97 17.63 -17.96
C THR A 67 2.85 18.74 -17.39
N TRP A 68 2.51 19.26 -16.20
CA TRP A 68 3.30 20.28 -15.50
C TRP A 68 4.62 19.76 -14.89
N LEU A 69 4.86 18.43 -14.88
CA LEU A 69 6.16 17.80 -14.59
C LEU A 69 6.82 17.22 -15.85
N GLY A 70 6.41 17.64 -17.04
CA GLY A 70 7.05 17.22 -18.29
C GLY A 70 6.59 15.86 -18.84
N GLY A 71 5.54 15.25 -18.28
CA GLY A 71 4.87 14.11 -18.86
C GLY A 71 3.80 14.51 -19.89
N GLN A 72 3.08 13.53 -20.41
CA GLN A 72 1.93 13.76 -21.29
C GLN A 72 0.60 13.66 -20.56
N GLY A 73 0.59 13.17 -19.30
CA GLY A 73 -0.63 12.99 -18.49
C GLY A 73 -1.53 11.84 -18.97
N ASN A 74 -1.00 10.91 -19.75
CA ASN A 74 -1.77 9.80 -20.33
C ASN A 74 -1.97 8.62 -19.37
N ARG A 75 -1.25 8.58 -18.26
CA ARG A 75 -1.29 7.53 -17.23
C ARG A 75 -1.28 8.14 -15.84
N LEU A 76 -1.51 7.32 -14.83
CA LEU A 76 -1.34 7.74 -13.45
C LEU A 76 0.12 8.12 -13.17
N GLY A 77 0.32 9.20 -12.44
CA GLY A 77 1.64 9.65 -12.01
C GLY A 77 2.27 8.74 -10.94
N PRO A 78 3.60 8.82 -10.75
CA PRO A 78 4.30 7.96 -9.78
C PRO A 78 3.74 8.05 -8.37
N MET A 79 3.42 9.23 -7.88
CA MET A 79 2.88 9.43 -6.53
C MET A 79 1.46 8.86 -6.36
N ALA A 80 0.66 8.79 -7.43
CA ALA A 80 -0.65 8.14 -7.37
C ALA A 80 -0.50 6.63 -7.08
N TYR A 81 0.50 5.97 -7.67
CA TYR A 81 0.81 4.56 -7.35
C TYR A 81 1.32 4.38 -5.91
N CYS A 82 2.14 5.31 -5.41
CA CYS A 82 2.59 5.28 -4.01
C CYS A 82 1.40 5.36 -3.05
N ILE A 83 0.49 6.31 -3.26
CA ILE A 83 -0.70 6.48 -2.41
C ILE A 83 -1.66 5.29 -2.57
N ALA A 84 -1.87 4.78 -3.78
CA ALA A 84 -2.70 3.59 -3.98
C ALA A 84 -2.14 2.38 -3.24
N GLY A 85 -0.83 2.14 -3.30
CA GLY A 85 -0.15 1.06 -2.57
C GLY A 85 -0.28 1.21 -1.05
N LEU A 86 -0.03 2.41 -0.53
CA LEU A 86 -0.18 2.75 0.89
C LEU A 86 -1.62 2.50 1.38
N THR A 87 -2.58 3.06 0.66
CA THR A 87 -4.01 2.97 1.01
C THR A 87 -4.50 1.54 0.98
N SER A 88 -4.17 0.79 -0.07
CA SER A 88 -4.58 -0.61 -0.18
C SER A 88 -3.93 -1.51 0.87
N CYS A 89 -2.66 -1.28 1.21
CA CYS A 89 -1.98 -2.00 2.28
C CYS A 89 -2.62 -1.73 3.66
N PHE A 90 -2.94 -0.48 3.95
CA PHE A 90 -3.59 -0.08 5.19
C PHE A 90 -4.98 -0.71 5.36
N ILE A 91 -5.83 -0.61 4.33
CA ILE A 91 -7.20 -1.14 4.40
C ILE A 91 -7.21 -2.68 4.42
N ALA A 92 -6.28 -3.33 3.72
CA ALA A 92 -6.11 -4.78 3.79
C ALA A 92 -5.70 -5.23 5.21
N THR A 93 -4.84 -4.46 5.88
CA THR A 93 -4.46 -4.73 7.27
C THR A 93 -5.64 -4.55 8.21
N PHE A 94 -6.47 -3.51 8.01
CA PHE A 94 -7.71 -3.32 8.77
C PHE A 94 -8.65 -4.53 8.63
N ALA A 95 -8.93 -4.95 7.39
CA ALA A 95 -9.78 -6.10 7.11
C ALA A 95 -9.25 -7.40 7.76
N SER A 96 -7.93 -7.61 7.70
CA SER A 96 -7.26 -8.77 8.29
C SER A 96 -7.31 -8.76 9.82
N VAL A 97 -7.11 -7.61 10.45
CA VAL A 97 -7.24 -7.44 11.92
C VAL A 97 -8.68 -7.69 12.35
N ALA A 98 -9.66 -7.11 11.66
CA ALA A 98 -11.08 -7.34 11.94
C ALA A 98 -11.42 -8.84 11.80
N ALA A 99 -11.00 -9.50 10.71
CA ALA A 99 -11.24 -10.91 10.48
C ALA A 99 -10.61 -11.80 11.58
N SER A 100 -9.39 -11.50 12.00
CA SER A 100 -8.69 -12.25 13.06
C SER A 100 -9.37 -12.17 14.42
N LYS A 101 -10.16 -11.11 14.65
CA LYS A 101 -10.99 -10.90 15.85
C LYS A 101 -12.43 -11.45 15.67
N GLY A 102 -12.76 -12.09 14.54
CA GLY A 102 -14.10 -12.58 14.25
C GLY A 102 -15.12 -11.48 13.95
N ILE A 103 -14.65 -10.25 13.65
CA ILE A 103 -15.51 -9.11 13.33
C ILE A 103 -15.91 -9.20 11.86
N ARG A 104 -17.23 -9.23 11.61
CA ARG A 104 -17.82 -9.27 10.26
C ARG A 104 -18.17 -7.86 9.84
N LEU A 105 -17.46 -7.37 8.83
CA LEU A 105 -17.69 -6.03 8.28
C LEU A 105 -18.85 -6.06 7.28
N LYS A 106 -19.78 -5.12 7.42
CA LYS A 106 -20.83 -4.81 6.43
C LYS A 106 -20.32 -3.85 5.37
N ARG A 107 -19.49 -2.90 5.78
CA ARG A 107 -18.89 -1.89 4.92
C ARG A 107 -17.49 -1.58 5.38
N LEU A 108 -16.58 -1.43 4.44
CA LEU A 108 -15.24 -0.93 4.65
C LEU A 108 -14.82 -0.09 3.45
N ARG A 109 -14.67 1.21 3.66
CA ARG A 109 -14.19 2.18 2.66
C ARG A 109 -13.06 2.99 3.26
N VAL A 110 -12.19 3.48 2.40
CA VAL A 110 -11.11 4.38 2.78
C VAL A 110 -10.96 5.45 1.73
N SER A 111 -10.82 6.69 2.17
CA SER A 111 -10.25 7.77 1.37
C SER A 111 -8.89 8.14 1.92
N SER A 112 -7.98 8.55 1.05
CA SER A 112 -6.66 9.01 1.42
C SER A 112 -6.30 10.28 0.68
N ASN A 113 -5.58 11.15 1.35
CA ASN A 113 -5.03 12.36 0.76
C ASN A 113 -3.64 12.66 1.33
N CYS A 114 -2.83 13.30 0.51
CA CYS A 114 -1.57 13.90 0.93
C CYS A 114 -1.31 15.16 0.08
N THR A 115 -0.62 16.11 0.69
CA THR A 115 -0.10 17.27 -0.02
C THR A 115 1.37 17.04 -0.35
N ILE A 116 1.74 17.24 -1.61
CA ILE A 116 3.12 17.12 -2.07
C ILE A 116 3.61 18.50 -2.50
N ASN A 117 4.69 18.95 -1.87
CA ASN A 117 5.38 20.17 -2.23
C ASN A 117 6.56 19.83 -3.15
N PHE A 118 6.52 20.32 -4.36
CA PHE A 118 7.55 20.07 -5.36
C PHE A 118 8.71 21.06 -5.34
N ALA A 119 8.73 22.02 -4.40
CA ALA A 119 9.77 23.03 -4.31
C ALA A 119 11.17 22.45 -4.24
N LYS A 120 11.38 21.43 -3.39
CA LYS A 120 12.67 20.73 -3.29
C LYS A 120 12.97 19.85 -4.49
N THR A 121 11.97 19.18 -5.05
CA THR A 121 12.12 18.32 -6.24
C THR A 121 12.57 19.14 -7.46
N LEU A 122 12.10 20.37 -7.57
CA LEU A 122 12.40 21.29 -8.67
C LEU A 122 13.54 22.28 -8.38
N ASP A 123 14.25 22.08 -7.26
CA ASP A 123 15.37 22.94 -6.82
C ASP A 123 14.98 24.42 -6.65
N VAL A 124 13.75 24.69 -6.22
CA VAL A 124 13.24 26.04 -5.97
C VAL A 124 13.48 26.45 -4.52
N ALA A 125 13.20 25.55 -3.56
CA ALA A 125 13.40 25.80 -2.13
C ALA A 125 13.64 24.48 -1.38
N ASN A 126 14.37 24.56 -0.25
CA ASN A 126 14.61 23.38 0.61
C ASN A 126 13.50 23.22 1.65
N GLU A 127 12.32 22.82 1.19
CA GLU A 127 11.13 22.59 2.01
C GLU A 127 10.77 21.10 2.08
N PRO A 128 10.01 20.65 3.10
CA PRO A 128 9.48 19.28 3.15
C PRO A 128 8.64 18.95 1.90
N ILE A 129 8.85 17.73 1.37
CA ILE A 129 8.13 17.28 0.16
C ILE A 129 6.73 16.79 0.52
N THR A 130 6.61 16.01 1.60
CA THR A 130 5.32 15.50 2.09
C THR A 130 5.30 15.67 3.60
N GLU A 131 4.28 16.36 4.12
CA GLU A 131 4.15 16.63 5.55
C GLU A 131 3.25 15.59 6.24
N SER A 132 2.18 15.19 5.58
CA SER A 132 1.23 14.23 6.13
C SER A 132 0.55 13.40 5.03
N ILE A 133 0.15 12.20 5.42
CA ILE A 133 -0.75 11.34 4.66
C ILE A 133 -1.93 11.02 5.56
N ASN A 134 -3.15 11.31 5.12
CA ASN A 134 -4.35 11.11 5.90
C ASN A 134 -5.16 9.94 5.33
N PHE A 135 -5.71 9.11 6.22
CA PHE A 135 -6.65 8.03 5.90
C PHE A 135 -7.95 8.26 6.66
N ASP A 136 -9.05 8.39 5.93
CA ASP A 136 -10.40 8.42 6.50
C ASP A 136 -11.07 7.09 6.22
N VAL A 137 -11.37 6.33 7.29
CA VAL A 137 -11.96 4.99 7.21
C VAL A 137 -13.42 5.06 7.60
N ASP A 138 -14.29 4.63 6.68
CA ASP A 138 -15.71 4.39 6.93
C ASP A 138 -15.94 2.88 7.05
N ALA A 139 -16.16 2.41 8.27
CA ALA A 139 -16.36 1.00 8.58
C ALA A 139 -17.64 0.78 9.39
N GLU A 140 -18.37 -0.29 9.04
CA GLU A 140 -19.54 -0.79 9.77
C GLU A 140 -19.43 -2.31 9.90
N ALA A 141 -19.81 -2.84 11.05
CA ALA A 141 -19.77 -4.27 11.34
C ALA A 141 -21.15 -4.80 11.76
N GLU A 142 -21.34 -6.12 11.62
CA GLU A 142 -22.56 -6.82 12.09
C GLU A 142 -22.54 -7.05 13.59
N ASN A 143 -21.37 -7.32 14.14
CA ASN A 143 -21.16 -7.85 15.49
C ASN A 143 -20.13 -7.06 16.31
N ALA A 144 -19.90 -5.80 15.95
CA ALA A 144 -19.00 -4.91 16.69
C ALA A 144 -19.52 -3.48 16.65
N ASP A 145 -19.33 -2.76 17.74
CA ASP A 145 -19.62 -1.34 17.85
C ASP A 145 -18.44 -0.46 17.39
N ARG A 146 -18.65 0.85 17.49
CA ARG A 146 -17.65 1.83 17.08
C ARG A 146 -16.35 1.74 17.88
N ALA A 147 -16.42 1.51 19.19
CA ALA A 147 -15.24 1.44 20.04
C ALA A 147 -14.33 0.25 19.65
N VAL A 148 -14.94 -0.89 19.31
CA VAL A 148 -14.22 -2.06 18.81
C VAL A 148 -13.58 -1.77 17.44
N LEU A 149 -14.26 -1.05 16.55
CA LEU A 149 -13.73 -0.67 15.25
C LEU A 149 -12.58 0.36 15.37
N GLU A 150 -12.62 1.25 16.35
CA GLU A 150 -11.52 2.16 16.69
C GLU A 150 -10.28 1.40 17.19
N ASP A 151 -10.45 0.34 17.98
CA ASP A 151 -9.33 -0.55 18.33
C ASP A 151 -8.75 -1.29 17.12
N VAL A 152 -9.61 -1.75 16.21
CA VAL A 152 -9.16 -2.34 14.93
C VAL A 152 -8.36 -1.32 14.12
N LEU A 153 -8.81 -0.07 14.04
CA LEU A 153 -8.12 1.02 13.33
C LEU A 153 -6.73 1.27 13.93
N ARG A 154 -6.63 1.36 15.25
CA ARG A 154 -5.36 1.52 15.96
C ARG A 154 -4.39 0.37 15.66
N LEU A 155 -4.88 -0.88 15.75
CA LEU A 155 -4.07 -2.06 15.45
C LEU A 155 -3.68 -2.15 13.97
N ALA A 156 -4.57 -1.74 13.06
CA ALA A 156 -4.27 -1.67 11.63
C ALA A 156 -3.13 -0.67 11.35
N ARG A 157 -3.16 0.50 11.97
CA ARG A 157 -2.07 1.48 11.87
C ARG A 157 -0.74 0.92 12.39
N GLU A 158 -0.77 0.31 13.58
CA GLU A 158 0.43 -0.27 14.21
C GLU A 158 1.06 -1.39 13.35
N ARG A 159 0.24 -2.21 12.69
CA ARG A 159 0.67 -3.44 12.01
C ARG A 159 0.80 -3.32 10.50
N CYS A 160 0.38 -2.21 9.92
CA CYS A 160 0.46 -2.01 8.47
C CYS A 160 1.92 -1.84 8.03
N PRO A 161 2.46 -2.73 7.17
CA PRO A 161 3.84 -2.60 6.70
C PRO A 161 4.12 -1.27 6.00
N ALA A 162 3.15 -0.76 5.22
CA ALA A 162 3.31 0.48 4.49
C ALA A 162 3.32 1.71 5.42
N VAL A 163 2.39 1.77 6.40
CA VAL A 163 2.36 2.84 7.41
C VAL A 163 3.63 2.81 8.25
N TYR A 164 4.02 1.61 8.72
CA TYR A 164 5.28 1.44 9.45
C TYR A 164 6.47 2.01 8.69
N SER A 165 6.59 1.70 7.38
CA SER A 165 7.70 2.17 6.55
C SER A 165 7.69 3.69 6.34
N MET A 166 6.53 4.35 6.45
CA MET A 166 6.43 5.81 6.34
C MET A 166 6.73 6.53 7.66
N GLU A 167 6.39 5.92 8.79
CA GLU A 167 6.58 6.50 10.12
C GLU A 167 7.98 6.23 10.71
N HIS A 168 8.74 5.30 10.12
CA HIS A 168 10.06 4.91 10.62
C HIS A 168 11.14 5.14 9.55
N THR A 169 12.32 5.53 10.01
CA THR A 169 13.46 5.67 9.11
C THR A 169 13.90 4.32 8.58
N ILE A 170 13.74 4.10 7.29
CA ILE A 170 14.25 2.94 6.57
C ILE A 170 15.44 3.36 5.69
N ARG A 171 16.38 2.44 5.52
CA ARG A 171 17.55 2.71 4.69
C ARG A 171 17.19 2.56 3.21
N VAL A 172 17.42 3.61 2.43
CA VAL A 172 17.35 3.59 0.97
C VAL A 172 18.79 3.56 0.44
N ASN A 173 19.14 2.49 -0.28
CA ASN A 173 20.44 2.35 -0.92
C ASN A 173 20.29 2.55 -2.42
N THR A 174 21.19 3.32 -3.03
CA THR A 174 21.24 3.58 -4.48
C THR A 174 22.63 3.25 -5.01
N SER A 175 22.70 2.73 -6.25
CA SER A 175 23.96 2.48 -6.95
C SER A 175 23.80 2.72 -8.43
N LEU A 176 24.82 3.24 -9.06
CA LEU A 176 24.94 3.32 -10.51
C LEU A 176 25.77 2.12 -10.99
N ARG A 177 25.31 1.47 -12.06
CA ARG A 177 26.03 0.37 -12.71
C ARG A 177 26.62 0.79 -14.04
#